data_4dcc11ea94df7ffc3f03fdf9f6fac2a8
#
_entry.id   4dcc11ea94df7ffc3f03fdf9f6fac2a8
#
_cell.length_a   1.000
_cell.length_b   1.000
_cell.length_c   1.000
_cell.angle_alpha   90.00
_cell.angle_beta   90.00
_cell.angle_gamma   90.00
#
_symmetry.space_group_name_H-M   'P 1'
#
loop_
_entity.id
_entity.type
_entity.pdbx_description
1 polymer ?
#
loop_
_entity_poly.entity_id
_entity_poly.type
_entity_poly.pdbx_seq_one_letter_code
_entity_poly.pdbx_strand_id
1 'polypeptide(L)'
;MTVGKLAKAAGVGIETIRFYERKGVLKRPKRRSSGYREYGQDDAIRVRFIKRAQDLGFTLKEIAELLAMNVGKGATCGQMGVKARLKLQEIESKITHLQMMKASLSELLAVCGSADESPDGRAACDCRVAECFEEGRCT
;
A
#
# COMPACT_ATOMS: atom_id res chain seq x y z
N MET A 1 18.05 -0.13 -23.00
CA MET A 1 16.66 -0.24 -23.50
C MET A 1 15.93 1.08 -23.31
N THR A 2 14.90 1.31 -24.09
CA THR A 2 14.05 2.51 -23.96
C THR A 2 13.14 2.40 -22.73
N VAL A 3 12.54 3.53 -22.34
CA VAL A 3 11.57 3.54 -21.23
C VAL A 3 10.40 2.60 -21.50
N GLY A 4 9.94 2.52 -22.76
CA GLY A 4 8.84 1.62 -23.14
C GLY A 4 9.23 0.15 -22.98
N LYS A 5 10.44 -0.21 -23.38
CA LYS A 5 10.93 -1.57 -23.19
C LYS A 5 11.14 -1.91 -21.71
N LEU A 6 11.63 -0.95 -20.93
CA LEU A 6 11.77 -1.10 -19.49
C LEU A 6 10.41 -1.35 -18.82
N ALA A 7 9.42 -0.55 -19.15
CA ALA A 7 8.06 -0.68 -18.65
C ALA A 7 7.50 -2.07 -18.94
N LYS A 8 7.65 -2.52 -20.16
CA LYS A 8 7.20 -3.84 -20.58
C LYS A 8 7.94 -4.97 -19.84
N ALA A 9 9.25 -4.85 -19.71
CA ALA A 9 10.07 -5.85 -19.01
C ALA A 9 9.71 -5.94 -17.53
N ALA A 10 9.36 -4.82 -16.92
CA ALA A 10 9.02 -4.75 -15.49
C ALA A 10 7.52 -4.98 -15.22
N GLY A 11 6.70 -5.03 -16.27
CA GLY A 11 5.27 -5.24 -16.11
C GLY A 11 4.52 -4.03 -15.53
N VAL A 12 5.02 -2.83 -15.81
CA VAL A 12 4.42 -1.57 -15.31
C VAL A 12 4.21 -0.60 -16.47
N GLY A 13 3.47 0.48 -16.23
CA GLY A 13 3.31 1.54 -17.21
C GLY A 13 4.49 2.50 -17.22
N ILE A 14 4.66 3.22 -18.32
CA ILE A 14 5.71 4.24 -18.45
C ILE A 14 5.56 5.32 -17.38
N GLU A 15 4.33 5.68 -17.06
CA GLU A 15 4.04 6.68 -16.04
C GLU A 15 4.49 6.25 -14.66
N THR A 16 4.43 4.96 -14.36
CA THR A 16 4.94 4.39 -13.11
C THR A 16 6.44 4.59 -13.01
N ILE A 17 7.16 4.35 -14.11
CA ILE A 17 8.61 4.56 -14.16
C ILE A 17 8.96 6.03 -13.92
N ARG A 18 8.25 6.94 -14.58
CA ARG A 18 8.44 8.38 -14.38
C ARG A 18 8.12 8.81 -12.95
N PHE A 19 7.09 8.21 -12.37
CA PHE A 19 6.73 8.45 -10.97
C PHE A 19 7.87 8.03 -10.04
N TYR A 20 8.45 6.85 -10.25
CA TYR A 20 9.58 6.37 -9.45
C TYR A 20 10.81 7.26 -9.61
N GLU A 21 11.05 7.76 -10.81
CA GLU A 21 12.14 8.72 -11.05
C GLU A 21 11.92 10.02 -10.29
N ARG A 22 10.70 10.54 -10.32
CA ARG A 22 10.35 11.77 -9.59
C ARG A 22 10.49 11.61 -8.08
N LYS A 23 10.18 10.43 -7.57
CA LYS A 23 10.30 10.13 -6.14
C LYS A 23 11.72 9.75 -5.71
N GLY A 24 12.65 9.67 -6.66
CA GLY A 24 14.04 9.39 -6.37
C GLY A 24 14.38 7.94 -6.06
N VAL A 25 13.43 7.01 -6.22
CA VAL A 25 13.68 5.59 -6.00
C VAL A 25 14.29 4.92 -7.22
N LEU A 26 14.19 5.55 -8.37
CA LEU A 26 14.80 5.10 -9.61
C LEU A 26 15.62 6.24 -10.19
N LYS A 27 16.87 5.97 -10.52
CA LYS A 27 17.74 6.99 -11.12
C LYS A 27 17.37 7.20 -12.57
N ARG A 28 17.34 8.47 -12.98
CA ARG A 28 17.22 8.80 -14.39
C ARG A 28 18.53 8.44 -15.08
N PRO A 29 18.49 7.63 -16.13
CA PRO A 29 19.71 7.30 -16.86
C PRO A 29 20.23 8.53 -17.61
N LYS A 30 21.54 8.54 -17.88
CA LYS A 30 22.12 9.58 -18.70
C LYS A 30 21.56 9.48 -20.11
N ARG A 31 21.24 10.62 -20.71
CA ARG A 31 20.83 10.64 -22.10
C ARG A 31 22.00 10.26 -22.99
N ARG A 32 21.75 9.43 -23.98
CA ARG A 32 22.71 9.16 -25.02
C ARG A 32 22.91 10.41 -25.88
N SER A 33 23.99 10.42 -26.66
CA SER A 33 24.25 11.49 -27.64
C SER A 33 23.09 11.69 -28.61
N SER A 34 22.25 10.66 -28.82
CA SER A 34 21.02 10.72 -29.61
C SER A 34 19.85 11.38 -28.90
N GLY A 35 19.99 11.79 -27.62
CA GLY A 35 18.93 12.41 -26.86
C GLY A 35 17.97 11.45 -26.16
N TYR A 36 18.10 10.14 -26.38
CA TYR A 36 17.26 9.13 -25.75
C TYR A 36 17.88 8.63 -24.45
N ARG A 37 17.02 8.39 -23.45
CA ARG A 37 17.43 7.77 -22.20
C ARG A 37 17.59 6.27 -22.42
N GLU A 38 18.66 5.72 -21.87
CA GLU A 38 18.90 4.30 -21.94
C GLU A 38 18.90 3.67 -20.57
N TYR A 39 18.08 2.64 -20.41
CA TYR A 39 17.94 1.87 -19.19
C TYR A 39 18.63 0.52 -19.36
N GLY A 40 19.16 0.00 -18.28
CA GLY A 40 19.82 -1.32 -18.27
C GLY A 40 18.93 -2.40 -17.67
N GLN A 41 19.43 -3.63 -17.68
CA GLN A 41 18.75 -4.77 -17.06
C GLN A 41 18.59 -4.55 -15.54
N ASP A 42 19.56 -3.91 -14.91
CA ASP A 42 19.51 -3.62 -13.48
C ASP A 42 18.32 -2.71 -13.15
N ASP A 43 17.97 -1.80 -14.05
CA ASP A 43 16.82 -0.94 -13.88
C ASP A 43 15.52 -1.74 -13.91
N ALA A 44 15.42 -2.74 -14.79
CA ALA A 44 14.24 -3.61 -14.85
C ALA A 44 14.08 -4.41 -13.55
N ILE A 45 15.16 -4.93 -13.03
CA ILE A 45 15.17 -5.65 -11.74
C ILE A 45 14.75 -4.73 -10.62
N ARG A 46 15.29 -3.52 -10.61
CA ARG A 46 14.97 -2.50 -9.59
C ARG A 46 13.51 -2.11 -9.63
N VAL A 47 12.95 -1.86 -10.80
CA VAL A 47 11.54 -1.50 -10.96
C VAL A 47 10.62 -2.64 -10.48
N ARG A 48 10.94 -3.88 -10.84
CA ARG A 48 10.19 -5.04 -10.36
C ARG A 48 10.24 -5.16 -8.84
N PHE A 49 11.40 -4.92 -8.25
CA PHE A 49 11.56 -4.92 -6.79
C PHE A 49 10.68 -3.84 -6.15
N ILE A 50 10.72 -2.61 -6.67
CA ILE A 50 9.93 -1.51 -6.14
C ILE A 50 8.44 -1.84 -6.21
N LYS A 51 7.98 -2.33 -7.35
CA LYS A 51 6.58 -2.69 -7.55
C LYS A 51 6.14 -3.78 -6.58
N ARG A 52 6.94 -4.82 -6.44
CA ARG A 52 6.63 -5.92 -5.52
C ARG A 52 6.60 -5.45 -4.07
N ALA A 53 7.54 -4.60 -3.67
CA ALA A 53 7.57 -4.05 -2.32
C ALA A 53 6.33 -3.20 -2.04
N GLN A 54 5.89 -2.40 -3.00
CA GLN A 54 4.64 -1.64 -2.87
C GLN A 54 3.44 -2.56 -2.70
N ASP A 55 3.39 -3.64 -3.46
CA ASP A 55 2.31 -4.62 -3.37
C ASP A 55 2.28 -5.29 -1.98
N LEU A 56 3.44 -5.39 -1.32
CA LEU A 56 3.53 -5.91 0.05
C LEU A 56 3.23 -4.85 1.12
N GLY A 57 2.92 -3.63 0.72
CA GLY A 57 2.53 -2.57 1.65
C GLY A 57 3.64 -1.64 2.09
N PHE A 58 4.84 -1.75 1.51
CA PHE A 58 5.92 -0.80 1.80
C PHE A 58 5.66 0.54 1.11
N THR A 59 5.94 1.62 1.81
CA THR A 59 5.89 2.96 1.23
C THR A 59 7.13 3.21 0.37
N LEU A 60 7.07 4.18 -0.53
CA LEU A 60 8.23 4.53 -1.35
C LEU A 60 9.43 4.97 -0.50
N LYS A 61 9.18 5.65 0.62
CA LYS A 61 10.22 6.02 1.57
C LYS A 61 10.90 4.79 2.16
N GLU A 62 10.11 3.82 2.59
CA GLU A 62 10.62 2.55 3.12
C GLU A 62 11.40 1.79 2.05
N ILE A 63 10.91 1.79 0.81
CA ILE A 63 11.58 1.14 -0.32
C ILE A 63 12.92 1.82 -0.61
N ALA A 64 12.96 3.15 -0.56
CA ALA A 64 14.22 3.89 -0.74
C ALA A 64 15.24 3.49 0.34
N GLU A 65 14.81 3.32 1.58
CA GLU A 65 15.67 2.84 2.65
C GLU A 65 16.17 1.42 2.38
N LEU A 66 15.31 0.53 1.91
CA LEU A 66 15.70 -0.83 1.54
C LEU A 66 16.74 -0.83 0.42
N LEU A 67 16.54 0.00 -0.59
CA LEU A 67 17.48 0.12 -1.72
C LEU A 67 18.83 0.69 -1.27
N ALA A 68 18.82 1.63 -0.32
CA ALA A 68 20.03 2.21 0.23
C ALA A 68 20.86 1.19 1.03
N MET A 69 20.25 0.13 1.51
CA MET A 69 20.94 -0.95 2.22
C MET A 69 21.74 -1.86 1.32
N ASN A 70 21.86 -1.57 0.04
CA ASN A 70 22.59 -2.37 -0.94
C ASN A 70 22.22 -3.86 -0.91
N VAL A 71 20.95 -4.13 -1.02
CA VAL A 71 20.44 -5.50 -1.08
C VAL A 71 21.13 -6.24 -2.23
N GLY A 72 21.90 -7.26 -1.91
CA GLY A 72 22.64 -8.06 -2.89
C GLY A 72 24.15 -7.98 -2.75
N LYS A 73 24.69 -7.05 -1.94
CA LYS A 73 26.13 -6.95 -1.67
C LYS A 73 26.42 -7.17 -0.18
N GLY A 74 25.95 -8.28 0.38
CA GLY A 74 26.16 -8.56 1.79
C GLY A 74 25.26 -7.77 2.71
N ALA A 75 24.29 -7.04 2.17
CA ALA A 75 23.17 -6.57 2.97
C ALA A 75 22.50 -7.81 3.52
N THR A 76 22.55 -7.91 4.77
CA THR A 76 22.21 -9.12 5.45
C THR A 76 20.72 -9.41 5.31
N CYS A 77 20.41 -10.65 5.04
CA CYS A 77 19.04 -11.15 5.19
C CYS A 77 18.47 -10.73 6.54
N GLY A 78 19.33 -10.51 7.53
CA GLY A 78 18.94 -10.01 8.84
C GLY A 78 18.32 -8.62 8.81
N GLN A 79 18.89 -7.70 8.05
CA GLN A 79 18.34 -6.33 7.94
C GLN A 79 17.00 -6.32 7.22
N MET A 80 16.89 -7.13 6.14
CA MET A 80 15.63 -7.31 5.45
C MET A 80 14.59 -7.97 6.35
N GLY A 81 15.01 -8.95 7.15
CA GLY A 81 14.15 -9.64 8.10
C GLY A 81 13.58 -8.69 9.16
N VAL A 82 14.40 -7.76 9.66
CA VAL A 82 13.94 -6.74 10.62
C VAL A 82 12.86 -5.86 10.00
N LYS A 83 13.10 -5.35 8.78
CA LYS A 83 12.12 -4.51 8.06
C LYS A 83 10.83 -5.28 7.80
N ALA A 84 10.94 -6.52 7.36
CA ALA A 84 9.77 -7.36 7.09
C ALA A 84 8.97 -7.63 8.36
N ARG A 85 9.63 -7.89 9.48
CA ARG A 85 8.94 -8.11 10.77
C ARG A 85 8.23 -6.87 11.25
N LEU A 86 8.84 -5.69 11.11
CA LEU A 86 8.19 -4.42 11.47
C LEU A 86 6.95 -4.18 10.61
N LYS A 87 7.05 -4.45 9.32
CA LYS A 87 5.90 -4.33 8.41
C LYS A 87 4.80 -5.33 8.77
N LEU A 88 5.18 -6.55 9.11
CA LEU A 88 4.23 -7.58 9.52
C LEU A 88 3.47 -7.16 10.79
N GLN A 89 4.17 -6.62 11.79
CA GLN A 89 3.55 -6.11 13.01
C GLN A 89 2.56 -4.98 12.72
N GLU A 90 2.93 -4.08 11.81
CA GLU A 90 2.07 -2.98 11.37
C GLU A 90 0.79 -3.53 10.72
N ILE A 91 0.93 -4.53 9.85
CA ILE A 91 -0.21 -5.18 9.19
C ILE A 91 -1.09 -5.88 10.20
N GLU A 92 -0.51 -6.60 11.15
CA GLU A 92 -1.26 -7.29 12.21
C GLU A 92 -2.06 -6.29 13.06
N SER A 93 -1.48 -5.14 13.37
CA SER A 93 -2.17 -4.06 14.08
C SER A 93 -3.35 -3.54 13.27
N LYS A 94 -3.18 -3.37 11.97
CA LYS A 94 -4.24 -2.93 11.07
C LYS A 94 -5.36 -3.95 10.98
N ILE A 95 -5.02 -5.23 10.93
CA ILE A 95 -6.02 -6.32 10.91
C ILE A 95 -6.83 -6.28 12.20
N THR A 96 -6.20 -6.16 13.35
CA THR A 96 -6.89 -6.06 14.64
C THR A 96 -7.82 -4.86 14.67
N HIS A 97 -7.34 -3.70 14.21
CA HIS A 97 -8.13 -2.48 14.15
C HIS A 97 -9.34 -2.64 13.24
N LEU A 98 -9.15 -3.23 12.07
CA LEU A 98 -10.24 -3.49 11.14
C LEU A 98 -11.25 -4.48 11.72
N GLN A 99 -10.80 -5.49 12.45
CA GLN A 99 -11.69 -6.43 13.13
C GLN A 99 -12.54 -5.74 14.19
N MET A 100 -11.96 -4.79 14.93
CA MET A 100 -12.69 -3.99 15.91
C MET A 100 -13.73 -3.09 15.24
N MET A 101 -13.37 -2.46 14.13
CA MET A 101 -14.31 -1.64 13.34
C MET A 101 -15.46 -2.50 12.81
N LYS A 102 -15.14 -3.68 12.30
CA LYS A 102 -16.13 -4.62 11.80
C LYS A 102 -17.09 -5.04 12.91
N ALA A 103 -16.57 -5.36 14.08
CA ALA A 103 -17.39 -5.74 15.23
C ALA A 103 -18.34 -4.60 15.65
N SER A 104 -17.83 -3.38 15.70
CA SER A 104 -18.64 -2.21 16.04
C SER A 104 -19.75 -1.98 15.02
N LEU A 105 -19.45 -2.10 13.75
CA LEU A 105 -20.45 -1.94 12.69
C LEU A 105 -21.48 -3.07 12.72
N SER A 106 -21.06 -4.29 13.03
CA SER A 106 -21.98 -5.43 13.19
C SER A 106 -22.95 -5.24 14.34
N GLU A 107 -22.46 -4.69 15.46
CA GLU A 107 -23.31 -4.35 16.60
C GLU A 107 -24.35 -3.28 16.24
N LEU A 108 -23.88 -2.25 15.52
CA LEU A 108 -24.74 -1.18 15.04
C LEU A 108 -25.84 -1.74 14.15
N LEU A 109 -25.51 -2.63 13.22
CA LEU A 109 -26.47 -3.27 12.32
C LEU A 109 -27.43 -4.19 13.08
N ALA A 110 -26.97 -4.88 14.11
CA ALA A 110 -27.82 -5.74 14.93
C ALA A 110 -28.91 -4.94 15.65
N VAL A 111 -28.57 -3.74 16.09
CA VAL A 111 -29.52 -2.84 16.79
C VAL A 111 -30.41 -2.11 15.80
N CYS A 112 -29.86 -1.65 14.66
CA CYS A 112 -30.58 -0.86 13.66
C CYS A 112 -31.01 -1.66 12.43
N GLY A 113 -30.68 -2.97 12.39
CA GLY A 113 -30.93 -3.82 11.23
C GLY A 113 -32.40 -3.96 10.83
N SER A 114 -33.29 -3.90 11.79
CA SER A 114 -34.75 -3.93 11.52
C SER A 114 -35.25 -2.68 10.81
N ALA A 115 -34.45 -1.63 10.78
CA ALA A 115 -34.78 -0.36 10.14
C ALA A 115 -34.76 -0.47 8.61
N ASP A 116 -33.95 -1.36 8.05
CA ASP A 116 -33.87 -1.57 6.61
C ASP A 116 -35.12 -2.22 6.02
N GLU A 117 -35.93 -2.85 6.87
CA GLU A 117 -37.19 -3.48 6.47
C GLU A 117 -38.34 -2.45 6.46
N SER A 118 -38.11 -1.25 6.93
CA SER A 118 -39.10 -0.19 6.94
C SER A 118 -39.30 0.37 5.52
N PRO A 119 -40.55 0.39 4.99
CA PRO A 119 -40.79 0.94 3.65
C PRO A 119 -40.42 2.38 3.47
N ASP A 120 -40.32 3.15 4.55
CA ASP A 120 -40.00 4.58 4.53
C ASP A 120 -38.52 4.85 4.69
N GLY A 121 -37.70 3.84 4.89
CA GLY A 121 -36.27 4.02 5.17
C GLY A 121 -35.99 4.71 6.49
N ARG A 122 -37.01 4.90 7.32
CA ARG A 122 -36.88 5.48 8.66
C ARG A 122 -36.63 4.37 9.66
N ALA A 123 -35.60 4.57 10.46
CA ALA A 123 -35.30 3.64 11.52
C ALA A 123 -36.46 3.54 12.49
N ALA A 124 -36.96 2.33 12.72
CA ALA A 124 -37.92 2.07 13.77
C ALA A 124 -37.27 2.19 15.14
N CYS A 125 -35.93 2.08 15.22
CA CYS A 125 -35.21 2.38 16.44
C CYS A 125 -34.82 3.86 16.44
N ASP A 126 -35.11 4.53 17.55
CA ASP A 126 -34.75 5.91 17.77
C ASP A 126 -33.26 6.00 18.09
N CYS A 127 -32.46 5.65 17.08
CA CYS A 127 -31.03 5.56 17.23
C CYS A 127 -30.38 6.89 16.93
N ARG A 128 -29.97 7.59 17.97
CA ARG A 128 -29.11 8.76 17.82
C ARG A 128 -27.70 8.24 17.59
N VAL A 129 -27.23 8.36 16.37
CA VAL A 129 -25.95 7.79 15.92
C VAL A 129 -24.80 8.19 16.83
N ALA A 130 -24.79 9.45 17.30
CA ALA A 130 -23.75 9.94 18.19
C ALA A 130 -23.72 9.19 19.53
N GLU A 131 -24.90 8.93 20.11
CA GLU A 131 -25.01 8.20 21.36
C GLU A 131 -24.65 6.73 21.21
N CYS A 132 -24.97 6.13 20.06
CA CYS A 132 -24.61 4.76 19.77
C CYS A 132 -23.09 4.54 19.74
N PHE A 133 -22.36 5.49 19.18
CA PHE A 133 -20.91 5.40 19.10
C PHE A 133 -20.22 5.68 20.43
N GLU A 134 -20.77 6.57 21.26
CA GLU A 134 -20.19 6.88 22.56
C GLU A 134 -20.43 5.78 23.59
N GLU A 135 -21.64 5.22 23.62
CA GLU A 135 -22.04 4.23 24.60
C GLU A 135 -21.85 2.78 24.13
N GLY A 136 -21.57 2.59 22.84
CA GLY A 136 -21.54 1.26 22.26
C GLY A 136 -22.88 0.55 22.29
N ARG A 137 -23.97 1.29 22.55
CA ARG A 137 -25.32 0.76 22.59
C ARG A 137 -26.26 1.67 21.82
N CYS A 138 -27.01 1.09 20.93
CA CYS A 138 -28.22 1.71 20.40
C CYS A 138 -29.39 1.18 21.20
N THR A 139 -29.98 1.98 22.02
CA THR A 139 -31.25 1.65 22.68
C THR A 139 -32.42 2.29 21.97
#